data_3f24f53d5f6e142b75bb31d80f269090
#
_entry.id   3f24f53d5f6e142b75bb31d80f269090
#
_cell.length_a   1.000
_cell.length_b   1.000
_cell.length_c   1.000
_cell.angle_alpha   90.00
_cell.angle_beta   90.00
_cell.angle_gamma   90.00
#
_symmetry.space_group_name_H-M   'P 1'
#
loop_
_entity.id
_entity.type
_entity.pdbx_description
1 polymer ?
#
loop_
_entity_poly.entity_id
_entity_poly.type
_entity_poly.pdbx_seq_one_letter_code
_entity_poly.pdbx_strand_id
1 'polypeptide(L)'
;MKRPLFSTLLLLGGLCSALSAEQPVPSAGEKFSFVQMCDTQLGMGGYEHDVKTFTLAVDQINKMKPDFVVICGDLVNKADEKSWADFNRIKAGFVIPCHCAAGNHDVENVPTAKSLKLYREKVGKDYFAVEHKGFTFVIANTQLWKAPLKGESEKHDAWFVETLKVAKAKGRPVVVVVHYPLFLQKPDEKEAYFNLPVAKRMELLKLCEENGVVAFLAGHTHKLIVNDYKGIQLVNGETTSKNFDNRPMGFRWWDVGSDRKMKHRFVELVGMDKK
;
A
#
# COMPACT_ATOMS: atom_id res chain seq x y z
N MET A 1 51.42 9.21 -76.54
CA MET A 1 50.49 8.14 -76.17
C MET A 1 50.65 7.89 -74.68
N LYS A 2 49.73 8.43 -73.84
CA LYS A 2 49.78 8.29 -72.36
C LYS A 2 48.71 7.28 -71.95
N ARG A 3 49.13 6.25 -71.19
CA ARG A 3 48.24 5.24 -70.60
C ARG A 3 47.71 5.78 -69.26
N PRO A 4 46.44 5.56 -68.87
CA PRO A 4 45.96 5.91 -67.56
C PRO A 4 46.19 4.76 -66.58
N LEU A 5 46.61 5.11 -65.37
CA LEU A 5 46.68 4.21 -64.17
C LEU A 5 45.26 4.03 -63.60
N PHE A 6 44.84 2.79 -63.42
CA PHE A 6 43.65 2.45 -62.64
C PHE A 6 44.10 2.24 -61.18
N SER A 7 43.60 3.09 -60.29
CA SER A 7 43.72 2.89 -58.84
C SER A 7 42.53 2.05 -58.32
N THR A 8 42.82 0.89 -57.79
CA THR A 8 41.85 0.00 -57.15
C THR A 8 41.68 0.43 -55.69
N LEU A 9 40.51 0.92 -55.35
CA LEU A 9 40.14 1.29 -53.98
C LEU A 9 39.59 0.05 -53.25
N LEU A 10 40.34 -0.48 -52.24
CA LEU A 10 39.88 -1.52 -51.36
C LEU A 10 38.98 -0.91 -50.29
N LEU A 11 37.67 -1.24 -50.32
CA LEU A 11 36.75 -0.98 -49.21
C LEU A 11 36.96 -2.05 -48.13
N LEU A 12 37.54 -1.67 -46.99
CA LEU A 12 37.47 -2.46 -45.78
C LEU A 12 36.12 -2.25 -45.12
N GLY A 13 35.24 -3.25 -45.22
CA GLY A 13 34.00 -3.32 -44.47
C GLY A 13 34.27 -3.70 -43.01
N GLY A 14 34.24 -2.71 -42.11
CA GLY A 14 34.27 -2.96 -40.67
C GLY A 14 32.97 -3.57 -40.18
N LEU A 15 32.96 -4.84 -39.78
CA LEU A 15 31.88 -5.43 -38.99
C LEU A 15 31.87 -4.78 -37.62
N CYS A 16 30.92 -3.88 -37.37
CA CYS A 16 30.58 -3.40 -36.03
C CYS A 16 29.76 -4.48 -35.33
N SER A 17 30.40 -5.33 -34.55
CA SER A 17 29.69 -6.23 -33.62
C SER A 17 29.11 -5.40 -32.50
N ALA A 18 27.78 -5.20 -32.57
CA ALA A 18 27.01 -4.62 -31.45
C ALA A 18 27.06 -5.61 -30.27
N LEU A 19 27.92 -5.34 -29.29
CA LEU A 19 27.85 -5.98 -27.99
C LEU A 19 26.52 -5.57 -27.36
N SER A 20 25.55 -6.49 -27.33
CA SER A 20 24.37 -6.38 -26.45
C SER A 20 24.88 -6.33 -25.02
N ALA A 21 24.81 -5.15 -24.39
CA ALA A 21 25.02 -5.04 -22.98
C ALA A 21 23.91 -5.87 -22.28
N GLU A 22 24.26 -7.02 -21.74
CA GLU A 22 23.38 -7.75 -20.83
C GLU A 22 22.96 -6.80 -19.70
N GLN A 23 21.65 -6.56 -19.61
CA GLN A 23 21.09 -5.83 -18.47
C GLN A 23 21.47 -6.59 -17.20
N PRO A 24 22.03 -5.93 -16.17
CA PRO A 24 22.42 -6.61 -14.96
C PRO A 24 21.19 -7.30 -14.36
N VAL A 25 21.28 -8.62 -14.19
CA VAL A 25 20.26 -9.39 -13.46
C VAL A 25 20.13 -8.75 -12.09
N PRO A 26 18.92 -8.31 -11.66
CA PRO A 26 18.74 -7.72 -10.36
C PRO A 26 19.29 -8.68 -9.30
N SER A 27 20.17 -8.20 -8.43
CA SER A 27 20.68 -9.00 -7.31
C SER A 27 19.50 -9.58 -6.53
N ALA A 28 19.60 -10.84 -6.09
CA ALA A 28 18.57 -11.46 -5.25
C ALA A 28 18.21 -10.52 -4.10
N GLY A 29 16.91 -10.23 -3.94
CA GLY A 29 16.43 -9.36 -2.89
C GLY A 29 16.60 -10.00 -1.51
N GLU A 30 16.65 -9.20 -0.47
CA GLU A 30 16.58 -9.71 0.89
C GLU A 30 15.16 -10.22 1.19
N LYS A 31 15.07 -11.36 1.90
CA LYS A 31 13.79 -11.86 2.40
C LYS A 31 13.30 -10.99 3.56
N PHE A 32 12.01 -10.77 3.64
CA PHE A 32 11.40 -10.10 4.78
C PHE A 32 9.92 -10.47 4.91
N SER A 33 9.34 -10.10 6.03
CA SER A 33 7.91 -10.26 6.26
C SER A 33 7.33 -8.98 6.85
N PHE A 34 6.06 -8.74 6.56
CA PHE A 34 5.33 -7.63 7.17
C PHE A 34 3.86 -8.01 7.42
N VAL A 35 3.19 -7.23 8.23
CA VAL A 35 1.77 -7.43 8.55
C VAL A 35 0.94 -6.31 7.91
N GLN A 36 -0.14 -6.70 7.25
CA GLN A 36 -1.24 -5.82 6.87
C GLN A 36 -2.35 -5.98 7.91
N MET A 37 -2.59 -4.91 8.66
CA MET A 37 -3.79 -4.74 9.49
C MET A 37 -4.76 -3.81 8.79
N CYS A 38 -6.04 -3.97 9.07
CA CYS A 38 -7.08 -3.10 8.54
C CYS A 38 -8.05 -2.74 9.66
N ASP A 39 -8.54 -1.49 9.61
CA ASP A 39 -9.71 -1.06 10.37
C ASP A 39 -9.64 -1.49 11.86
N THR A 40 -8.62 -0.99 12.57
CA THR A 40 -8.56 -1.13 14.04
C THR A 40 -9.72 -0.44 14.72
N GLN A 41 -10.21 0.60 14.13
CA GLN A 41 -11.47 1.35 14.22
C GLN A 41 -12.11 1.34 15.61
N LEU A 42 -11.36 1.84 16.63
CA LEU A 42 -11.79 1.83 18.02
C LEU A 42 -13.19 2.42 18.19
N GLY A 43 -14.18 1.56 18.49
CA GLY A 43 -15.59 1.89 18.67
C GLY A 43 -16.53 1.37 17.59
N MET A 44 -16.07 0.67 16.55
CA MET A 44 -16.91 0.07 15.51
C MET A 44 -17.56 -1.25 15.99
N GLY A 45 -16.77 -2.15 16.56
CA GLY A 45 -17.24 -3.42 17.12
C GLY A 45 -17.67 -3.33 18.58
N GLY A 46 -17.50 -2.15 19.19
CA GLY A 46 -17.66 -1.85 20.59
C GLY A 46 -16.33 -1.39 21.19
N TYR A 47 -16.32 -0.26 21.92
CA TYR A 47 -15.10 0.42 22.29
C TYR A 47 -14.11 -0.46 23.06
N GLU A 48 -14.57 -1.07 24.16
CA GLU A 48 -13.74 -1.96 25.01
C GLU A 48 -13.33 -3.22 24.24
N HIS A 49 -14.20 -3.73 23.38
CA HIS A 49 -13.88 -4.85 22.51
C HIS A 49 -12.72 -4.50 21.57
N ASP A 50 -12.80 -3.36 20.87
CA ASP A 50 -11.78 -2.97 19.90
C ASP A 50 -10.45 -2.61 20.57
N VAL A 51 -10.48 -2.01 21.75
CA VAL A 51 -9.28 -1.81 22.59
C VAL A 51 -8.63 -3.15 22.94
N LYS A 52 -9.43 -4.16 23.34
CA LYS A 52 -8.93 -5.51 23.65
C LYS A 52 -8.34 -6.18 22.41
N THR A 53 -9.06 -6.18 21.31
CA THR A 53 -8.63 -6.86 20.07
C THR A 53 -7.39 -6.23 19.45
N PHE A 54 -7.31 -4.90 19.42
CA PHE A 54 -6.12 -4.22 18.92
C PHE A 54 -4.90 -4.49 19.83
N THR A 55 -5.08 -4.49 21.15
CA THR A 55 -4.00 -4.85 22.09
C THR A 55 -3.51 -6.28 21.87
N LEU A 56 -4.45 -7.25 21.74
CA LEU A 56 -4.10 -8.64 21.42
C LEU A 56 -3.36 -8.77 20.08
N ALA A 57 -3.76 -8.00 19.06
CA ALA A 57 -3.07 -7.99 17.78
C ALA A 57 -1.63 -7.50 17.92
N VAL A 58 -1.40 -6.40 18.66
CA VAL A 58 -0.06 -5.88 18.94
C VAL A 58 0.83 -6.93 19.62
N ASP A 59 0.32 -7.56 20.69
CA ASP A 59 1.04 -8.58 21.42
C ASP A 59 1.37 -9.81 20.56
N GLN A 60 0.41 -10.26 19.76
CA GLN A 60 0.58 -11.40 18.87
C GLN A 60 1.59 -11.11 17.76
N ILE A 61 1.51 -9.95 17.13
CA ILE A 61 2.42 -9.52 16.08
C ILE A 61 3.85 -9.36 16.61
N ASN A 62 4.02 -8.75 17.80
CA ASN A 62 5.34 -8.63 18.42
C ASN A 62 6.01 -10.01 18.66
N LYS A 63 5.22 -11.03 19.05
CA LYS A 63 5.71 -12.41 19.20
C LYS A 63 6.11 -13.06 17.88
N MET A 64 5.41 -12.70 16.78
CA MET A 64 5.69 -13.22 15.44
C MET A 64 6.88 -12.55 14.75
N LYS A 65 7.29 -11.36 15.19
CA LYS A 65 8.49 -10.63 14.78
C LYS A 65 8.56 -10.36 13.26
N PRO A 66 7.54 -9.76 12.62
CA PRO A 66 7.69 -9.25 11.25
C PRO A 66 8.67 -8.07 11.24
N ASP A 67 9.11 -7.66 10.05
CA ASP A 67 9.99 -6.48 9.93
C ASP A 67 9.23 -5.18 10.28
N PHE A 68 7.96 -5.07 9.92
CA PHE A 68 7.10 -3.93 10.23
C PHE A 68 5.59 -4.25 10.08
N VAL A 69 4.75 -3.30 10.44
CA VAL A 69 3.30 -3.35 10.28
C VAL A 69 2.84 -2.19 9.40
N VAL A 70 1.84 -2.42 8.55
CA VAL A 70 1.04 -1.37 7.92
C VAL A 70 -0.41 -1.49 8.39
N ILE A 71 -1.06 -0.35 8.70
CA ILE A 71 -2.48 -0.29 9.02
C ILE A 71 -3.20 0.45 7.89
N CYS A 72 -4.16 -0.22 7.25
CA CYS A 72 -4.87 0.28 6.07
C CYS A 72 -6.04 1.22 6.41
N GLY A 73 -5.81 2.20 7.28
CA GLY A 73 -6.78 3.24 7.64
C GLY A 73 -7.88 2.80 8.59
N ASP A 74 -8.79 3.74 8.89
CA ASP A 74 -9.83 3.64 9.92
C ASP A 74 -9.23 3.17 11.24
N LEU A 75 -8.36 4.02 11.78
CA LEU A 75 -7.64 3.77 13.03
C LEU A 75 -8.58 3.88 14.23
N VAL A 76 -9.51 4.83 14.15
CA VAL A 76 -10.56 5.12 15.13
C VAL A 76 -11.92 5.21 14.45
N ASN A 77 -13.01 4.92 15.18
CA ASN A 77 -14.38 5.09 14.67
C ASN A 77 -14.86 6.54 14.77
N LYS A 78 -14.37 7.27 15.79
CA LYS A 78 -14.57 8.71 15.97
C LYS A 78 -13.23 9.36 16.23
N ALA A 79 -12.93 10.42 15.49
CA ALA A 79 -11.67 11.16 15.59
C ALA A 79 -11.68 12.12 16.82
N ASP A 80 -12.01 11.62 18.01
CA ASP A 80 -12.01 12.37 19.27
C ASP A 80 -10.74 12.14 20.10
N GLU A 81 -10.52 12.98 21.12
CA GLU A 81 -9.30 12.94 21.95
C GLU A 81 -9.09 11.58 22.64
N LYS A 82 -10.16 10.97 23.15
CA LYS A 82 -10.08 9.67 23.83
C LYS A 82 -9.66 8.58 22.87
N SER A 83 -10.29 8.53 21.71
CA SER A 83 -10.00 7.51 20.68
C SER A 83 -8.56 7.63 20.18
N TRP A 84 -8.07 8.85 19.91
CA TRP A 84 -6.68 9.07 19.51
C TRP A 84 -5.68 8.74 20.61
N ALA A 85 -5.98 9.08 21.87
CA ALA A 85 -5.12 8.74 23.00
C ALA A 85 -4.99 7.23 23.16
N ASP A 86 -6.09 6.49 23.12
CA ASP A 86 -6.09 5.03 23.25
C ASP A 86 -5.43 4.35 22.04
N PHE A 87 -5.71 4.81 20.81
CA PHE A 87 -5.05 4.30 19.61
C PHE A 87 -3.53 4.45 19.71
N ASN A 88 -3.04 5.64 20.03
CA ASN A 88 -1.62 5.91 20.13
C ASN A 88 -0.95 5.13 21.27
N ARG A 89 -1.62 4.99 22.42
CA ARG A 89 -1.15 4.18 23.54
C ARG A 89 -0.98 2.71 23.14
N ILE A 90 -1.96 2.13 22.46
CA ILE A 90 -1.90 0.72 22.01
C ILE A 90 -0.86 0.56 20.89
N LYS A 91 -0.86 1.45 19.89
CA LYS A 91 0.13 1.44 18.80
C LYS A 91 1.57 1.55 19.31
N ALA A 92 1.81 2.31 20.39
CA ALA A 92 3.13 2.42 21.01
C ALA A 92 3.62 1.09 21.62
N GLY A 93 2.75 0.11 21.77
CA GLY A 93 3.11 -1.26 22.18
C GLY A 93 3.83 -2.08 21.11
N PHE A 94 3.81 -1.67 19.83
CA PHE A 94 4.64 -2.31 18.80
C PHE A 94 6.12 -2.07 19.08
N VAL A 95 6.92 -3.16 19.10
CA VAL A 95 8.38 -3.10 19.21
C VAL A 95 9.06 -3.00 17.82
N ILE A 96 8.29 -2.92 16.77
CA ILE A 96 8.70 -2.82 15.36
C ILE A 96 8.02 -1.59 14.73
N PRO A 97 8.52 -1.07 13.60
CA PRO A 97 7.87 0.05 12.92
C PRO A 97 6.41 -0.25 12.54
N CYS A 98 5.52 0.74 12.73
CA CYS A 98 4.13 0.68 12.34
C CYS A 98 3.74 1.92 11.55
N HIS A 99 3.32 1.73 10.30
CA HIS A 99 2.96 2.78 9.35
C HIS A 99 1.45 2.77 9.12
N CYS A 100 0.80 3.93 9.24
CA CYS A 100 -0.65 4.05 9.16
C CYS A 100 -1.06 4.86 7.92
N ALA A 101 -2.00 4.34 7.14
CA ALA A 101 -2.77 5.12 6.17
C ALA A 101 -3.94 5.81 6.88
N ALA A 102 -4.45 6.90 6.31
CA ALA A 102 -5.66 7.54 6.78
C ALA A 102 -6.90 6.89 6.17
N GLY A 103 -7.93 6.65 7.01
CA GLY A 103 -9.26 6.20 6.58
C GLY A 103 -10.30 7.31 6.68
N ASN A 104 -11.52 7.03 6.23
CA ASN A 104 -12.59 8.03 6.24
C ASN A 104 -13.11 8.37 7.65
N HIS A 105 -12.97 7.47 8.60
CA HIS A 105 -13.28 7.75 10.00
C HIS A 105 -12.20 8.61 10.68
N ASP A 106 -10.99 8.63 10.12
CA ASP A 106 -9.85 9.38 10.64
C ASP A 106 -9.83 10.84 10.16
N VAL A 107 -10.23 11.08 8.89
CA VAL A 107 -10.12 12.39 8.21
C VAL A 107 -11.44 12.86 7.60
N GLU A 108 -12.56 12.26 7.97
CA GLU A 108 -13.93 12.47 7.46
C GLU A 108 -14.17 11.90 6.04
N ASN A 109 -15.42 11.55 5.71
CA ASN A 109 -15.79 11.08 4.36
C ASN A 109 -15.48 12.13 3.27
N VAL A 110 -15.65 13.40 3.60
CA VAL A 110 -15.23 14.54 2.81
C VAL A 110 -14.17 15.27 3.61
N PRO A 111 -12.87 15.09 3.31
CA PRO A 111 -11.80 15.65 4.12
C PRO A 111 -11.82 17.17 4.10
N THR A 112 -11.44 17.78 5.21
CA THR A 112 -11.29 19.22 5.38
C THR A 112 -9.85 19.53 5.79
N ALA A 113 -9.43 20.77 5.62
CA ALA A 113 -8.12 21.20 6.12
C ALA A 113 -7.98 20.97 7.64
N LYS A 114 -9.10 21.06 8.38
CA LYS A 114 -9.14 20.80 9.83
C LYS A 114 -8.96 19.32 10.15
N SER A 115 -9.68 18.43 9.47
CA SER A 115 -9.56 16.97 9.72
C SER A 115 -8.20 16.43 9.32
N LEU A 116 -7.64 16.87 8.18
CA LEU A 116 -6.28 16.52 7.78
C LEU A 116 -5.23 17.02 8.79
N LYS A 117 -5.39 18.26 9.28
CA LYS A 117 -4.49 18.82 10.31
C LYS A 117 -4.54 17.97 11.59
N LEU A 118 -5.74 17.62 12.05
CA LEU A 118 -5.93 16.80 13.25
C LEU A 118 -5.23 15.44 13.09
N TYR A 119 -5.44 14.73 11.97
CA TYR A 119 -4.76 13.47 11.70
C TYR A 119 -3.24 13.63 11.73
N ARG A 120 -2.71 14.66 11.05
CA ARG A 120 -1.27 14.95 10.99
C ARG A 120 -0.67 15.24 12.38
N GLU A 121 -1.43 15.85 13.28
CA GLU A 121 -1.04 16.10 14.66
C GLU A 121 -1.08 14.83 15.53
N LYS A 122 -2.09 13.97 15.33
CA LYS A 122 -2.30 12.77 16.17
C LYS A 122 -1.51 11.56 15.71
N VAL A 123 -1.33 11.37 14.41
CA VAL A 123 -0.75 10.16 13.81
C VAL A 123 0.57 10.46 13.08
N GLY A 124 0.65 11.57 12.40
CA GLY A 124 1.76 11.96 11.54
C GLY A 124 1.32 12.19 10.10
N LYS A 125 2.25 12.11 9.14
CA LYS A 125 1.96 12.35 7.73
C LYS A 125 0.83 11.43 7.24
N ASP A 126 -0.13 11.98 6.51
CA ASP A 126 -1.25 11.24 5.92
C ASP A 126 -0.92 10.62 4.56
N TYR A 127 0.23 10.97 3.97
CA TYR A 127 0.85 10.26 2.86
C TYR A 127 2.37 10.39 2.90
N PHE A 128 3.06 9.30 2.62
CA PHE A 128 4.52 9.21 2.63
C PHE A 128 4.98 7.89 2.02
N ALA A 129 6.27 7.74 1.79
CA ALA A 129 6.86 6.48 1.32
C ALA A 129 7.95 5.99 2.27
N VAL A 130 8.10 4.68 2.37
CA VAL A 130 9.13 3.98 3.14
C VAL A 130 9.85 3.00 2.23
N GLU A 131 11.17 2.99 2.27
CA GLU A 131 11.97 2.01 1.56
C GLU A 131 12.37 0.89 2.51
N HIS A 132 12.17 -0.38 2.10
CA HIS A 132 12.55 -1.54 2.90
C HIS A 132 13.04 -2.67 2.01
N LYS A 133 14.27 -3.12 2.21
CA LYS A 133 14.90 -4.29 1.55
C LYS A 133 14.63 -4.35 0.03
N GLY A 134 14.82 -3.23 -0.66
CA GLY A 134 14.67 -3.11 -2.11
C GLY A 134 13.25 -2.92 -2.62
N PHE A 135 12.25 -2.75 -1.75
CA PHE A 135 10.89 -2.34 -2.06
C PHE A 135 10.63 -0.89 -1.66
N THR A 136 9.62 -0.28 -2.29
CA THR A 136 9.05 1.00 -1.86
C THR A 136 7.60 0.77 -1.41
N PHE A 137 7.29 1.09 -0.16
CA PHE A 137 5.93 1.11 0.38
C PHE A 137 5.41 2.53 0.33
N VAL A 138 4.33 2.74 -0.43
CA VAL A 138 3.70 4.05 -0.64
C VAL A 138 2.40 4.09 0.14
N ILE A 139 2.42 4.81 1.25
CA ILE A 139 1.24 5.04 2.06
C ILE A 139 0.52 6.27 1.49
N ALA A 140 -0.70 6.11 0.97
CA ALA A 140 -1.46 7.16 0.31
C ALA A 140 -2.82 7.40 0.98
N ASN A 141 -3.30 8.64 0.91
CA ASN A 141 -4.58 9.05 1.49
C ASN A 141 -5.68 8.98 0.44
N THR A 142 -6.46 7.90 0.45
CA THR A 142 -7.54 7.68 -0.53
C THR A 142 -8.71 8.65 -0.41
N GLN A 143 -8.88 9.34 0.73
CA GLN A 143 -9.93 10.35 0.87
C GLN A 143 -9.68 11.55 -0.06
N LEU A 144 -8.40 11.87 -0.33
CA LEU A 144 -8.04 12.89 -1.31
C LEU A 144 -8.32 12.48 -2.77
N TRP A 145 -8.52 11.18 -3.03
CA TRP A 145 -8.99 10.65 -4.32
C TRP A 145 -10.50 10.45 -4.37
N LYS A 146 -11.12 10.06 -3.23
CA LYS A 146 -12.57 9.80 -3.14
C LYS A 146 -13.39 11.08 -3.12
N ALA A 147 -12.95 12.07 -2.36
CA ALA A 147 -13.58 13.37 -2.18
C ALA A 147 -12.51 14.47 -2.22
N PRO A 148 -12.13 14.96 -3.42
CA PRO A 148 -11.01 15.86 -3.57
C PRO A 148 -11.15 17.16 -2.78
N LEU A 149 -10.08 17.54 -2.08
CA LEU A 149 -9.91 18.82 -1.40
C LEU A 149 -8.93 19.68 -2.18
N LYS A 150 -9.41 20.85 -2.67
CA LYS A 150 -8.62 21.77 -3.47
C LYS A 150 -7.29 22.13 -2.78
N GLY A 151 -6.20 22.04 -3.52
CA GLY A 151 -4.84 22.31 -3.05
C GLY A 151 -4.17 21.14 -2.32
N GLU A 152 -4.92 20.28 -1.63
CA GLU A 152 -4.37 19.10 -0.97
C GLU A 152 -4.34 17.89 -1.92
N SER A 153 -5.43 17.67 -2.66
CA SER A 153 -5.51 16.53 -3.60
C SER A 153 -4.51 16.67 -4.75
N GLU A 154 -4.34 17.88 -5.30
CA GLU A 154 -3.37 18.11 -6.36
C GLU A 154 -1.91 17.87 -5.90
N LYS A 155 -1.58 18.28 -4.65
CA LYS A 155 -0.27 18.00 -4.06
C LYS A 155 -0.06 16.51 -3.83
N HIS A 156 -1.09 15.82 -3.33
CA HIS A 156 -1.06 14.38 -3.11
C HIS A 156 -0.89 13.60 -4.43
N ASP A 157 -1.63 13.97 -5.48
CA ASP A 157 -1.53 13.36 -6.80
C ASP A 157 -0.13 13.56 -7.41
N ALA A 158 0.40 14.79 -7.38
CA ALA A 158 1.73 15.08 -7.89
C ALA A 158 2.81 14.28 -7.13
N TRP A 159 2.71 14.23 -5.80
CA TRP A 159 3.60 13.45 -4.96
C TRP A 159 3.52 11.95 -5.26
N PHE A 160 2.32 11.40 -5.42
CA PHE A 160 2.10 9.98 -5.71
C PHE A 160 2.77 9.60 -7.03
N VAL A 161 2.51 10.36 -8.10
CA VAL A 161 3.11 10.15 -9.43
C VAL A 161 4.63 10.20 -9.36
N GLU A 162 5.19 11.20 -8.69
CA GLU A 162 6.65 11.35 -8.58
C GLU A 162 7.28 10.21 -7.78
N THR A 163 6.65 9.81 -6.68
CA THR A 163 7.12 8.69 -5.85
C THR A 163 7.17 7.39 -6.64
N LEU A 164 6.16 7.09 -7.45
CA LEU A 164 6.14 5.91 -8.31
C LEU A 164 7.25 5.96 -9.36
N LYS A 165 7.45 7.10 -10.01
CA LYS A 165 8.53 7.30 -11.00
C LYS A 165 9.91 7.10 -10.39
N VAL A 166 10.15 7.63 -9.20
CA VAL A 166 11.42 7.46 -8.47
C VAL A 166 11.65 6.00 -8.11
N ALA A 167 10.64 5.29 -7.63
CA ALA A 167 10.74 3.87 -7.34
C ALA A 167 11.07 3.05 -8.59
N LYS A 168 10.37 3.32 -9.70
CA LYS A 168 10.61 2.68 -11.00
C LYS A 168 12.05 2.93 -11.49
N ALA A 169 12.52 4.16 -11.44
CA ALA A 169 13.88 4.51 -11.84
C ALA A 169 14.97 3.78 -11.03
N LYS A 170 14.66 3.46 -9.76
CA LYS A 170 15.51 2.65 -8.88
C LYS A 170 15.33 1.13 -9.05
N GLY A 171 14.47 0.66 -9.97
CA GLY A 171 14.14 -0.75 -10.16
C GLY A 171 13.50 -1.42 -8.94
N ARG A 172 12.75 -0.67 -8.13
CA ARG A 172 12.12 -1.15 -6.90
C ARG A 172 10.66 -1.49 -7.13
N PRO A 173 10.20 -2.70 -6.84
CA PRO A 173 8.77 -3.01 -6.77
C PRO A 173 8.08 -2.11 -5.74
N VAL A 174 6.84 -1.72 -6.04
CA VAL A 174 6.06 -0.82 -5.19
C VAL A 174 4.88 -1.57 -4.59
N VAL A 175 4.67 -1.38 -3.28
CA VAL A 175 3.47 -1.78 -2.56
C VAL A 175 2.73 -0.51 -2.15
N VAL A 176 1.51 -0.33 -2.61
CA VAL A 176 0.65 0.79 -2.22
C VAL A 176 -0.22 0.38 -1.04
N VAL A 177 -0.22 1.18 0.02
CA VAL A 177 -0.99 0.95 1.25
C VAL A 177 -1.98 2.09 1.42
N VAL A 178 -3.25 1.76 1.48
CA VAL A 178 -4.35 2.72 1.46
C VAL A 178 -5.54 2.26 2.31
N HIS A 179 -6.60 3.05 2.35
CA HIS A 179 -7.84 2.66 3.00
C HIS A 179 -8.89 2.15 2.01
N TYR A 180 -9.32 2.96 1.02
CA TYR A 180 -10.31 2.51 0.03
C TYR A 180 -9.70 1.59 -1.01
N PRO A 181 -10.35 0.45 -1.35
CA PRO A 181 -9.98 -0.34 -2.52
C PRO A 181 -10.26 0.44 -3.81
N LEU A 182 -9.51 0.12 -4.85
CA LEU A 182 -9.78 0.66 -6.18
C LEU A 182 -11.16 0.22 -6.65
N PHE A 183 -11.46 -1.08 -6.55
CA PHE A 183 -12.73 -1.70 -6.89
C PHE A 183 -12.97 -2.97 -6.04
N LEU A 184 -14.19 -3.50 -6.04
CA LEU A 184 -14.57 -4.69 -5.28
C LEU A 184 -14.59 -5.95 -6.14
N GLN A 185 -15.11 -5.86 -7.37
CA GLN A 185 -15.27 -6.99 -8.28
C GLN A 185 -14.54 -6.78 -9.61
N LYS A 186 -14.67 -5.60 -10.23
CA LYS A 186 -14.06 -5.31 -11.52
C LYS A 186 -13.75 -3.82 -11.69
N PRO A 187 -12.74 -3.49 -12.50
CA PRO A 187 -12.28 -2.10 -12.64
C PRO A 187 -13.34 -1.11 -13.12
N ASP A 188 -14.28 -1.54 -13.95
CA ASP A 188 -15.33 -0.73 -14.55
C ASP A 188 -16.66 -0.76 -13.80
N GLU A 189 -16.70 -1.34 -12.58
CA GLU A 189 -17.92 -1.35 -11.76
C GLU A 189 -18.36 0.07 -11.38
N LYS A 190 -19.66 0.26 -11.13
CA LYS A 190 -20.18 1.55 -10.71
C LYS A 190 -19.52 2.06 -9.45
N GLU A 191 -19.35 3.38 -9.37
CA GLU A 191 -18.95 4.02 -8.13
C GLU A 191 -19.96 3.74 -7.02
N ALA A 192 -19.45 3.42 -5.84
CA ALA A 192 -20.22 3.13 -4.64
C ALA A 192 -19.48 3.65 -3.40
N TYR A 193 -20.09 3.49 -2.24
CA TYR A 193 -19.47 3.88 -0.96
C TYR A 193 -18.10 3.22 -0.76
N PHE A 194 -17.98 1.94 -1.10
CA PHE A 194 -16.81 1.12 -0.79
C PHE A 194 -15.69 1.14 -1.85
N ASN A 195 -15.78 1.94 -2.91
CA ASN A 195 -14.76 1.98 -3.96
C ASN A 195 -14.44 3.41 -4.40
N LEU A 196 -13.39 3.60 -5.17
CA LEU A 196 -13.00 4.90 -5.70
C LEU A 196 -13.83 5.27 -6.95
N PRO A 197 -13.97 6.58 -7.28
CA PRO A 197 -14.60 7.05 -8.51
C PRO A 197 -13.97 6.41 -9.75
N VAL A 198 -14.80 6.03 -10.73
CA VAL A 198 -14.36 5.25 -11.90
C VAL A 198 -13.20 5.92 -12.63
N ALA A 199 -13.30 7.23 -12.90
CA ALA A 199 -12.25 7.96 -13.62
C ALA A 199 -10.90 7.92 -12.86
N LYS A 200 -10.91 8.23 -11.56
CA LYS A 200 -9.71 8.20 -10.71
C LYS A 200 -9.15 6.78 -10.59
N ARG A 201 -10.00 5.79 -10.44
CA ARG A 201 -9.63 4.36 -10.39
C ARG A 201 -8.88 3.93 -11.63
N MET A 202 -9.39 4.26 -12.82
CA MET A 202 -8.75 3.90 -14.09
C MET A 202 -7.39 4.62 -14.27
N GLU A 203 -7.31 5.89 -13.86
CA GLU A 203 -6.04 6.63 -13.81
C GLU A 203 -5.02 5.94 -12.91
N LEU A 204 -5.41 5.60 -11.67
CA LEU A 204 -4.54 4.94 -10.70
C LEU A 204 -4.10 3.56 -11.14
N LEU A 205 -5.00 2.75 -11.73
CA LEU A 205 -4.66 1.43 -12.27
C LEU A 205 -3.60 1.54 -13.36
N LYS A 206 -3.73 2.52 -14.27
CA LYS A 206 -2.73 2.79 -15.30
C LYS A 206 -1.39 3.21 -14.69
N LEU A 207 -1.40 4.13 -13.74
CA LEU A 207 -0.18 4.58 -13.06
C LEU A 207 0.50 3.41 -12.33
N CYS A 208 -0.26 2.56 -11.66
CA CYS A 208 0.27 1.38 -10.97
C CYS A 208 0.92 0.39 -11.94
N GLU A 209 0.23 0.06 -13.04
CA GLU A 209 0.74 -0.83 -14.09
C GLU A 209 2.04 -0.30 -14.71
N GLU A 210 2.07 0.99 -15.06
CA GLU A 210 3.22 1.62 -15.72
C GLU A 210 4.44 1.80 -14.80
N ASN A 211 4.28 1.75 -13.47
CA ASN A 211 5.34 2.10 -12.52
C ASN A 211 5.74 0.97 -11.56
N GLY A 212 5.46 -0.29 -11.91
CA GLY A 212 5.98 -1.44 -11.17
C GLY A 212 5.33 -1.66 -9.80
N VAL A 213 4.06 -1.26 -9.63
CA VAL A 213 3.27 -1.63 -8.46
C VAL A 213 2.98 -3.12 -8.54
N VAL A 214 3.28 -3.85 -7.46
CA VAL A 214 3.07 -5.32 -7.37
C VAL A 214 1.94 -5.68 -6.42
N ALA A 215 1.58 -4.79 -5.50
CA ALA A 215 0.45 -4.97 -4.60
C ALA A 215 -0.21 -3.63 -4.22
N PHE A 216 -1.53 -3.68 -3.99
CA PHE A 216 -2.35 -2.58 -3.51
C PHE A 216 -3.17 -3.09 -2.33
N LEU A 217 -2.81 -2.67 -1.13
CA LEU A 217 -3.34 -3.16 0.13
C LEU A 217 -4.36 -2.17 0.69
N ALA A 218 -5.57 -2.65 0.95
CA ALA A 218 -6.65 -1.80 1.41
C ALA A 218 -7.45 -2.42 2.59
N GLY A 219 -8.31 -1.61 3.20
CA GLY A 219 -9.26 -1.97 4.24
C GLY A 219 -10.68 -1.57 3.85
N HIS A 220 -11.38 -0.81 4.72
CA HIS A 220 -12.67 -0.16 4.51
C HIS A 220 -13.90 -1.09 4.36
N THR A 221 -13.74 -2.21 3.69
CA THR A 221 -14.89 -3.10 3.39
C THR A 221 -15.26 -4.01 4.56
N HIS A 222 -14.38 -4.16 5.54
CA HIS A 222 -14.49 -5.13 6.63
C HIS A 222 -14.75 -6.56 6.12
N LYS A 223 -14.23 -6.87 4.92
CA LYS A 223 -14.35 -8.15 4.24
C LYS A 223 -13.05 -8.47 3.53
N LEU A 224 -12.73 -9.75 3.48
CA LEU A 224 -11.67 -10.21 2.59
C LEU A 224 -12.11 -10.09 1.13
N ILE A 225 -11.38 -9.31 0.35
CA ILE A 225 -11.51 -9.26 -1.11
C ILE A 225 -10.12 -9.38 -1.70
N VAL A 226 -9.92 -10.37 -2.57
CA VAL A 226 -8.65 -10.58 -3.27
C VAL A 226 -8.92 -10.57 -4.77
N ASN A 227 -8.32 -9.62 -5.45
CA ASN A 227 -8.35 -9.49 -6.89
C ASN A 227 -6.93 -9.48 -7.46
N ASP A 228 -6.78 -9.81 -8.72
CA ASP A 228 -5.59 -9.57 -9.52
C ASP A 228 -5.94 -8.62 -10.66
N TYR A 229 -5.10 -7.63 -10.88
CA TYR A 229 -5.19 -6.75 -12.04
C TYR A 229 -3.86 -6.71 -12.75
N LYS A 230 -3.73 -7.45 -13.84
CA LYS A 230 -2.50 -7.52 -14.66
C LYS A 230 -1.24 -7.83 -13.83
N GLY A 231 -1.35 -8.73 -12.87
CA GLY A 231 -0.27 -9.13 -11.98
C GLY A 231 -0.10 -8.26 -10.72
N ILE A 232 -0.93 -7.25 -10.53
CA ILE A 232 -0.99 -6.46 -9.29
C ILE A 232 -1.95 -7.15 -8.32
N GLN A 233 -1.47 -7.58 -7.16
CA GLN A 233 -2.31 -8.15 -6.11
C GLN A 233 -3.11 -7.03 -5.42
N LEU A 234 -4.44 -7.05 -5.52
CA LEU A 234 -5.32 -6.10 -4.84
C LEU A 234 -5.96 -6.81 -3.66
N VAL A 235 -5.55 -6.47 -2.43
CA VAL A 235 -5.95 -7.21 -1.23
C VAL A 235 -6.57 -6.29 -0.18
N ASN A 236 -7.89 -6.42 0.00
CA ASN A 236 -8.57 -5.89 1.17
C ASN A 236 -8.48 -6.93 2.28
N GLY A 237 -7.91 -6.55 3.40
CA GLY A 237 -7.72 -7.44 4.52
C GLY A 237 -8.93 -7.52 5.46
N GLU A 238 -8.91 -8.54 6.31
CA GLU A 238 -9.77 -8.67 7.46
C GLU A 238 -9.41 -7.63 8.54
N THR A 239 -10.38 -7.27 9.37
CA THR A 239 -10.21 -6.26 10.42
C THR A 239 -9.85 -6.89 11.77
N THR A 240 -9.34 -6.08 12.68
CA THR A 240 -9.21 -6.45 14.09
C THR A 240 -10.40 -5.99 14.93
N SER A 241 -11.30 -5.17 14.39
CA SER A 241 -12.50 -4.68 15.07
C SER A 241 -13.72 -5.56 14.80
N LYS A 242 -14.29 -5.50 13.58
CA LYS A 242 -15.49 -6.24 13.21
C LYS A 242 -15.50 -6.55 11.72
N ASN A 243 -15.53 -7.83 11.36
CA ASN A 243 -15.72 -8.27 9.98
C ASN A 243 -17.22 -8.37 9.61
N PHE A 244 -17.58 -8.01 8.38
CA PHE A 244 -18.95 -8.04 7.86
C PHE A 244 -19.25 -9.31 7.04
N ASP A 245 -18.29 -10.20 6.89
CA ASP A 245 -18.41 -11.48 6.16
C ASP A 245 -18.37 -12.70 7.08
N ASN A 246 -18.59 -12.50 8.38
CA ASN A 246 -18.55 -13.54 9.43
C ASN A 246 -17.20 -14.26 9.57
N ARG A 247 -16.13 -13.76 8.98
CA ARG A 247 -14.78 -14.28 9.18
C ARG A 247 -14.29 -13.92 10.60
N PRO A 248 -13.39 -14.72 11.18
CA PRO A 248 -12.75 -14.34 12.43
C PRO A 248 -11.95 -13.06 12.24
N MET A 249 -11.76 -12.30 13.33
CA MET A 249 -10.91 -11.12 13.36
C MET A 249 -9.44 -11.53 13.29
N GLY A 250 -8.63 -10.68 12.66
CA GLY A 250 -7.21 -10.96 12.49
C GLY A 250 -6.52 -9.97 11.58
N PHE A 251 -5.41 -10.41 11.04
CA PHE A 251 -4.58 -9.63 10.14
C PHE A 251 -3.95 -10.54 9.08
N ARG A 252 -3.32 -9.93 8.06
CA ARG A 252 -2.60 -10.67 7.03
C ARG A 252 -1.10 -10.61 7.26
N TRP A 253 -0.49 -11.77 7.25
CA TRP A 253 0.96 -11.93 7.19
C TRP A 253 1.39 -12.00 5.73
N TRP A 254 2.39 -11.22 5.38
CA TRP A 254 3.01 -11.21 4.08
C TRP A 254 4.45 -11.70 4.17
N ASP A 255 4.81 -12.65 3.32
CA ASP A 255 6.17 -13.13 3.10
C ASP A 255 6.68 -12.63 1.75
N VAL A 256 7.85 -12.02 1.74
CA VAL A 256 8.53 -11.55 0.54
C VAL A 256 9.79 -12.38 0.34
N GLY A 257 9.85 -13.13 -0.78
CA GLY A 257 10.98 -13.98 -1.13
C GLY A 257 12.18 -13.20 -1.70
N SER A 258 13.34 -13.85 -1.77
CA SER A 258 14.50 -13.29 -2.45
C SER A 258 14.31 -13.09 -3.96
N ASP A 259 13.32 -13.78 -4.54
CA ASP A 259 12.85 -13.59 -5.92
C ASP A 259 11.86 -12.41 -6.05
N ARG A 260 11.67 -11.64 -4.98
CA ARG A 260 10.73 -10.51 -4.86
C ARG A 260 9.25 -10.88 -5.02
N LYS A 261 8.92 -12.18 -5.00
CA LYS A 261 7.52 -12.62 -4.99
C LYS A 261 6.94 -12.48 -3.60
N MET A 262 5.66 -12.05 -3.58
CA MET A 262 4.91 -11.82 -2.37
C MET A 262 3.83 -12.89 -2.21
N LYS A 263 3.72 -13.44 -1.01
CA LYS A 263 2.64 -14.37 -0.61
C LYS A 263 2.02 -13.88 0.68
N HIS A 264 0.73 -14.10 0.85
CA HIS A 264 0.07 -13.71 2.08
C HIS A 264 -0.84 -14.80 2.63
N ARG A 265 -1.06 -14.77 3.92
CA ARG A 265 -1.98 -15.65 4.63
C ARG A 265 -2.71 -14.90 5.74
N PHE A 266 -3.89 -15.37 6.09
CA PHE A 266 -4.63 -14.89 7.24
C PHE A 266 -4.00 -15.41 8.54
N VAL A 267 -4.01 -14.56 9.57
CA VAL A 267 -3.64 -14.90 10.95
C VAL A 267 -4.78 -14.46 11.85
N GLU A 268 -5.46 -15.43 12.44
CA GLU A 268 -6.56 -15.20 13.37
C GLU A 268 -6.03 -14.65 14.71
N LEU A 269 -6.79 -13.74 15.34
CA LEU A 269 -6.49 -13.27 16.68
C LEU A 269 -6.70 -14.38 17.70
N VAL A 270 -5.70 -14.60 18.55
CA VAL A 270 -5.74 -15.58 19.67
C VAL A 270 -6.08 -14.86 20.97
N GLY A 271 -6.79 -15.54 21.87
CA GLY A 271 -7.18 -14.98 23.18
C GLY A 271 -8.50 -14.22 23.16
N MET A 272 -9.26 -14.37 22.09
CA MET A 272 -10.66 -13.96 22.05
C MET A 272 -11.51 -15.04 22.71
N ASP A 273 -12.44 -14.62 23.60
CA ASP A 273 -13.42 -15.54 24.16
C ASP A 273 -14.27 -16.10 23.00
N LYS A 274 -14.32 -17.41 22.85
CA LYS A 274 -15.22 -18.06 21.88
C LYS A 274 -16.64 -17.77 22.35
N LYS A 275 -17.40 -17.03 21.53
CA LYS A 275 -18.84 -16.83 21.72
C LYS A 275 -19.59 -18.14 21.46
#